data_93e615b5b09973c26aea3c456565632d
#
_entry.id   93e615b5b09973c26aea3c456565632d
#
_cell.length_a   1.000
_cell.length_b   1.000
_cell.length_c   1.000
_cell.angle_alpha   90.00
_cell.angle_beta   90.00
_cell.angle_gamma   90.00
#
_symmetry.space_group_name_H-M   'P 1'
#
loop_
_entity.id
_entity.type
_entity.pdbx_description
1 polymer ?
#
loop_
_entity_poly.entity_id
_entity_poly.type
_entity_poly.pdbx_seq_one_letter_code
_entity_poly.pdbx_strand_id
1 'polypeptide(L)'
;MIETKISCFWNGPELDRNHRTAVSLHGHTNRSKESLHFLPLLAQKCPMLEAALDKQCKKSNTPVDFKRAYWTPPLSPKLAYETEMNQIQNVLGLASLVSLTDHDNIEAPTLLRTVEETAQIPISLE
;
A
#
# COMPACT_ATOMS: atom_id res chain seq x y z
N MET A 1 -21.29 -3.78 1.70
CA MET A 1 -19.92 -4.02 1.22
C MET A 1 -19.45 -2.75 0.55
N ILE A 2 -18.35 -2.17 1.00
CA ILE A 2 -17.73 -1.02 0.33
C ILE A 2 -16.93 -1.60 -0.83
N GLU A 3 -17.39 -1.35 -2.05
CA GLU A 3 -16.68 -1.75 -3.26
C GLU A 3 -15.45 -0.85 -3.40
N THR A 4 -14.27 -1.40 -3.14
CA THR A 4 -13.02 -0.66 -3.28
C THR A 4 -12.70 -0.52 -4.77
N LYS A 5 -12.94 0.66 -5.32
CA LYS A 5 -12.58 0.96 -6.71
C LYS A 5 -11.07 1.19 -6.80
N ILE A 6 -10.38 0.31 -7.47
CA ILE A 6 -8.95 0.44 -7.76
C ILE A 6 -8.79 1.16 -9.10
N SER A 7 -7.98 2.21 -9.12
CA SER A 7 -7.68 2.98 -10.33
C SER A 7 -6.19 2.93 -10.62
N CYS A 8 -5.83 2.47 -11.83
CA CYS A 8 -4.46 2.51 -12.33
C CYS A 8 -4.20 3.88 -12.98
N PHE A 9 -3.15 4.58 -12.55
CA PHE A 9 -2.84 5.93 -13.03
C PHE A 9 -1.86 5.99 -14.19
N TRP A 10 -1.33 4.86 -14.62
CA TRP A 10 -0.35 4.81 -15.69
C TRP A 10 -0.88 3.97 -16.86
N ASN A 11 -0.98 4.64 -18.00
CA ASN A 11 -1.29 4.04 -19.28
C ASN A 11 -0.07 4.27 -20.19
N GLY A 12 0.88 3.36 -20.12
CA GLY A 12 2.05 3.40 -20.97
C GLY A 12 2.34 2.07 -21.63
N PRO A 13 1.42 1.51 -22.47
CA PRO A 13 1.64 0.20 -23.10
C PRO A 13 2.87 0.15 -23.98
N GLU A 14 3.47 1.30 -24.28
CA GLU A 14 4.69 1.36 -25.12
C GLU A 14 5.97 1.05 -24.33
N LEU A 15 5.97 1.26 -23.01
CA LEU A 15 7.11 0.96 -22.15
C LEU A 15 7.29 -0.56 -21.93
N ASP A 16 6.22 -1.34 -22.14
CA ASP A 16 6.18 -2.77 -21.81
C ASP A 16 6.79 -3.64 -22.91
N ARG A 17 6.85 -3.14 -24.16
CA ARG A 17 7.21 -3.95 -25.34
C ARG A 17 8.60 -4.58 -25.28
N ASN A 18 9.49 -4.03 -24.46
CA ASN A 18 10.87 -4.49 -24.31
C ASN A 18 11.11 -5.34 -23.06
N HIS A 19 10.08 -5.52 -22.24
CA HIS A 19 10.20 -6.23 -20.97
C HIS A 19 9.30 -7.48 -20.95
N ARG A 20 9.74 -8.52 -20.24
CA ARG A 20 8.95 -9.77 -20.06
C ARG A 20 8.44 -9.93 -18.64
N THR A 21 9.02 -9.19 -17.71
CA THR A 21 8.72 -9.30 -16.28
C THR A 21 8.63 -7.89 -15.69
N ALA A 22 7.67 -7.68 -14.82
CA ALA A 22 7.62 -6.49 -13.97
C ALA A 22 7.70 -6.91 -12.50
N VAL A 23 8.28 -6.02 -11.70
CA VAL A 23 8.52 -6.23 -10.27
C VAL A 23 7.82 -5.12 -9.51
N SER A 24 6.99 -5.48 -8.53
CA SER A 24 6.48 -4.58 -7.50
C SER A 24 7.26 -4.85 -6.20
N LEU A 25 8.04 -3.86 -5.76
CA LEU A 25 8.91 -3.98 -4.58
C LEU A 25 8.33 -3.30 -3.34
N HIS A 26 7.18 -2.63 -3.45
CA HIS A 26 6.63 -1.86 -2.36
C HIS A 26 5.10 -2.01 -2.31
N GLY A 27 4.60 -2.70 -1.30
CA GLY A 27 3.17 -2.91 -1.09
C GLY A 27 2.85 -3.14 0.37
N HIS A 28 1.93 -2.34 0.92
CA HIS A 28 1.52 -2.44 2.31
C HIS A 28 0.16 -3.13 2.45
N THR A 29 0.00 -3.87 3.54
CA THR A 29 -1.23 -4.59 3.85
C THR A 29 -1.82 -4.13 5.19
N ASN A 30 -2.97 -4.67 5.56
CA ASN A 30 -3.58 -4.40 6.86
C ASN A 30 -2.78 -4.97 8.06
N ARG A 31 -1.60 -5.53 7.81
CA ARG A 31 -0.63 -5.92 8.84
C ARG A 31 0.37 -4.80 9.13
N SER A 32 0.46 -3.80 8.25
CA SER A 32 1.27 -2.59 8.46
C SER A 32 0.57 -1.59 9.38
N LYS A 33 1.37 -0.82 10.11
CA LYS A 33 0.93 0.32 10.92
C LYS A 33 1.71 1.56 10.49
N GLU A 34 1.09 2.37 9.66
CA GLU A 34 1.68 3.61 9.18
C GLU A 34 1.61 4.70 10.26
N SER A 35 2.74 5.14 10.75
CA SER A 35 2.80 6.25 11.71
C SER A 35 2.34 7.56 11.07
N LEU A 36 1.41 8.27 11.70
CA LEU A 36 0.94 9.57 11.24
C LEU A 36 1.73 10.74 11.83
N HIS A 37 2.84 10.48 12.51
CA HIS A 37 3.68 11.49 13.14
C HIS A 37 4.21 12.56 12.16
N PHE A 38 4.37 12.22 10.88
CA PHE A 38 4.85 13.14 9.86
C PHE A 38 3.80 14.19 9.42
N LEU A 39 2.50 13.93 9.62
CA LEU A 39 1.42 14.79 9.12
C LEU A 39 1.50 16.23 9.67
N PRO A 40 1.70 16.47 10.98
CA PRO A 40 1.87 17.83 11.50
C PRO A 40 3.07 18.56 10.90
N LEU A 41 4.17 17.86 10.64
CA LEU A 41 5.37 18.44 10.03
C LEU A 41 5.13 18.83 8.57
N LEU A 42 4.38 18.02 7.86
CA LEU A 42 4.00 18.30 6.47
C LEU A 42 2.99 19.46 6.40
N ALA A 43 2.03 19.50 7.33
CA ALA A 43 1.03 20.57 7.42
C ALA A 43 1.67 21.95 7.61
N GLN A 44 2.69 22.06 8.45
CA GLN A 44 3.42 23.32 8.65
C GLN A 44 4.02 23.90 7.36
N LYS A 45 4.27 23.07 6.37
CA LYS A 45 4.82 23.47 5.07
C LYS A 45 3.77 23.65 3.98
N CYS A 46 2.53 23.23 4.24
CA CYS A 46 1.45 23.26 3.26
C CYS A 46 0.16 23.81 3.90
N PRO A 47 -0.17 25.10 3.69
CA PRO A 47 -1.36 25.74 4.30
C PRO A 47 -2.69 25.06 3.99
N MET A 48 -2.82 24.46 2.81
CA MET A 48 -4.02 23.68 2.46
C MET A 48 -4.19 22.43 3.33
N LEU A 49 -3.09 21.74 3.60
CA LEU A 49 -3.09 20.55 4.45
C LEU A 49 -3.34 20.90 5.90
N GLU A 50 -2.75 22.01 6.38
CA GLU A 50 -3.01 22.55 7.71
C GLU A 50 -4.50 22.86 7.92
N ALA A 51 -5.11 23.58 6.99
CA ALA A 51 -6.55 23.91 7.04
C ALA A 51 -7.43 22.64 6.99
N ALA A 52 -7.04 21.62 6.21
CA ALA A 52 -7.76 20.36 6.13
C ALA A 52 -7.66 19.55 7.44
N LEU A 53 -6.49 19.48 8.04
CA LEU A 53 -6.27 18.82 9.32
C LEU A 53 -7.02 19.53 10.45
N ASP A 54 -6.98 20.86 10.50
CA ASP A 54 -7.71 21.67 11.48
C ASP A 54 -9.23 21.44 11.37
N LYS A 55 -9.75 21.40 10.14
CA LYS A 55 -11.17 21.12 9.89
C LYS A 55 -11.55 19.73 10.37
N GLN A 56 -10.69 18.76 10.18
CA GLN A 56 -10.93 17.37 10.59
C GLN A 56 -10.82 17.21 12.12
N CYS A 57 -9.84 17.85 12.74
CA CYS A 57 -9.69 17.88 14.21
C CYS A 57 -10.88 18.57 14.91
N LYS A 58 -11.43 19.63 14.31
CA LYS A 58 -12.63 20.31 14.83
C LYS A 58 -13.90 19.48 14.70
N LYS A 59 -13.97 18.57 13.72
CA LYS A 59 -15.10 17.65 13.56
C LYS A 59 -15.06 16.47 14.53
N SER A 60 -13.87 16.02 14.90
CA SER A 60 -13.70 14.98 15.92
C SER A 60 -13.67 15.69 17.28
N ASN A 61 -14.63 15.42 18.16
CA ASN A 61 -14.67 15.97 19.52
C ASN A 61 -13.46 15.59 20.39
N THR A 62 -12.51 14.84 19.87
CA THR A 62 -11.28 14.42 20.54
C THR A 62 -10.08 14.88 19.71
N PRO A 63 -9.11 15.60 20.30
CA PRO A 63 -7.88 15.95 19.61
C PRO A 63 -7.12 14.69 19.22
N VAL A 64 -6.69 14.61 17.96
CA VAL A 64 -5.89 13.48 17.46
C VAL A 64 -4.44 13.67 17.90
N ASP A 65 -3.93 12.75 18.71
CA ASP A 65 -2.51 12.71 19.04
C ASP A 65 -1.74 12.03 17.89
N PHE A 66 -1.26 12.83 16.94
CA PHE A 66 -0.51 12.34 15.79
C PHE A 66 0.80 11.62 16.14
N LYS A 67 1.33 11.76 17.36
CA LYS A 67 2.50 11.01 17.81
C LYS A 67 2.18 9.54 18.11
N ARG A 68 0.91 9.26 18.38
CA ARG A 68 0.40 7.92 18.70
C ARG A 68 -0.64 7.42 17.70
N ALA A 69 -0.97 8.25 16.71
CA ALA A 69 -1.92 7.87 15.68
C ALA A 69 -1.24 7.03 14.60
N TYR A 70 -1.93 5.97 14.19
CA TYR A 70 -1.52 5.08 13.11
C TYR A 70 -2.65 4.96 12.11
N TRP A 71 -2.28 4.80 10.86
CA TRP A 71 -3.18 4.36 9.81
C TRP A 71 -2.82 2.93 9.41
N THR A 72 -3.82 2.10 9.23
CA THR A 72 -3.65 0.74 8.77
C THR A 72 -4.22 0.64 7.35
N PRO A 73 -3.43 0.20 6.37
CA PRO A 73 -3.92 -0.02 5.01
C PRO A 73 -5.12 -0.97 4.99
N PRO A 74 -6.10 -0.76 4.10
CA PRO A 74 -7.36 -1.52 4.14
C PRO A 74 -7.27 -2.93 3.56
N LEU A 75 -6.23 -3.22 2.75
CA LEU A 75 -6.15 -4.48 2.00
C LEU A 75 -5.55 -5.60 2.85
N SER A 76 -6.16 -6.77 2.80
CA SER A 76 -5.55 -7.98 3.34
C SER A 76 -4.32 -8.39 2.50
N PRO A 77 -3.37 -9.17 3.06
CA PRO A 77 -2.20 -9.65 2.33
C PRO A 77 -2.54 -10.31 1.00
N LYS A 78 -3.52 -11.20 0.99
CA LYS A 78 -3.97 -11.88 -0.21
C LYS A 78 -4.51 -10.91 -1.26
N LEU A 79 -5.38 -9.97 -0.85
CA LEU A 79 -5.99 -9.01 -1.77
C LEU A 79 -4.97 -8.01 -2.30
N ALA A 80 -4.02 -7.56 -1.49
CA ALA A 80 -2.94 -6.68 -1.93
C ALA A 80 -2.07 -7.39 -2.98
N TYR A 81 -1.63 -8.61 -2.70
CA TYR A 81 -0.85 -9.42 -3.62
C TYR A 81 -1.58 -9.69 -4.94
N GLU A 82 -2.83 -10.16 -4.89
CA GLU A 82 -3.64 -10.45 -6.08
C GLU A 82 -3.89 -9.19 -6.93
N THR A 83 -4.07 -8.04 -6.28
CA THR A 83 -4.26 -6.77 -6.97
C THR A 83 -3.03 -6.38 -7.77
N GLU A 84 -1.86 -6.38 -7.14
CA GLU A 84 -0.57 -6.07 -7.79
C GLU A 84 -0.27 -7.07 -8.92
N MET A 85 -0.42 -8.34 -8.64
CA MET A 85 -0.22 -9.41 -9.62
C MET A 85 -1.14 -9.23 -10.84
N ASN A 86 -2.44 -8.97 -10.61
CA ASN A 86 -3.41 -8.77 -11.68
C ASN A 86 -3.11 -7.52 -12.51
N GLN A 87 -2.65 -6.44 -11.91
CA GLN A 87 -2.22 -5.25 -12.64
C GLN A 87 -1.06 -5.57 -13.58
N ILE A 88 -0.04 -6.25 -13.09
CA ILE A 88 1.12 -6.62 -13.90
C ILE A 88 0.72 -7.59 -15.03
N GLN A 89 -0.04 -8.62 -14.72
CA GLN A 89 -0.37 -9.67 -15.69
C GLN A 89 -1.44 -9.24 -16.68
N ASN A 90 -2.53 -8.63 -16.21
CA ASN A 90 -3.70 -8.37 -17.05
C ASN A 90 -3.68 -7.00 -17.71
N VAL A 91 -3.03 -5.99 -17.11
CA VAL A 91 -2.94 -4.64 -17.70
C VAL A 91 -1.65 -4.49 -18.50
N LEU A 92 -0.50 -4.95 -17.97
CA LEU A 92 0.77 -4.83 -18.65
C LEU A 92 1.11 -6.06 -19.52
N GLY A 93 0.46 -7.20 -19.31
CA GLY A 93 0.76 -8.42 -20.04
C GLY A 93 2.13 -9.05 -19.71
N LEU A 94 2.67 -8.77 -18.53
CA LEU A 94 4.01 -9.18 -18.10
C LEU A 94 3.94 -10.26 -17.02
N ALA A 95 4.99 -11.06 -16.89
CA ALA A 95 5.17 -11.91 -15.72
C ALA A 95 5.36 -11.04 -14.48
N SER A 96 4.71 -11.40 -13.36
CA SER A 96 4.71 -10.60 -12.14
C SER A 96 5.67 -11.18 -11.08
N LEU A 97 6.39 -10.30 -10.43
CA LEU A 97 7.09 -10.56 -9.18
C LEU A 97 6.64 -9.49 -8.18
N VAL A 98 5.94 -9.89 -7.12
CA VAL A 98 5.36 -8.98 -6.13
C VAL A 98 5.97 -9.24 -4.77
N SER A 99 6.42 -8.19 -4.09
CA SER A 99 6.86 -8.19 -2.70
C SER A 99 5.88 -7.38 -1.85
N LEU A 100 5.56 -7.87 -0.66
CA LEU A 100 4.82 -7.13 0.36
C LEU A 100 5.79 -6.66 1.43
N THR A 101 5.76 -5.36 1.71
CA THR A 101 6.72 -4.65 2.57
C THR A 101 5.98 -3.91 3.68
N ASP A 102 5.41 -4.66 4.61
CA ASP A 102 4.76 -4.08 5.79
C ASP A 102 5.82 -3.57 6.77
N HIS A 103 5.60 -2.39 7.34
CA HIS A 103 6.51 -1.81 8.34
C HIS A 103 6.64 -2.72 9.56
N ASP A 104 7.89 -3.03 9.91
CA ASP A 104 8.28 -3.83 11.07
C ASP A 104 7.57 -5.20 11.17
N ASN A 105 7.13 -5.77 10.04
CA ASN A 105 6.29 -6.94 10.05
C ASN A 105 6.48 -7.83 8.81
N ILE A 106 6.73 -9.12 9.03
CA ILE A 106 6.84 -10.14 7.99
C ILE A 106 5.62 -11.10 7.94
N GLU A 107 4.55 -10.79 8.66
CA GLU A 107 3.39 -11.68 8.72
C GLU A 107 2.71 -11.84 7.36
N ALA A 108 2.59 -10.76 6.58
CA ALA A 108 1.89 -10.81 5.30
C ALA A 108 2.53 -11.77 4.30
N PRO A 109 3.83 -11.67 3.98
CA PRO A 109 4.48 -12.64 3.10
C PRO A 109 4.52 -14.05 3.69
N THR A 110 4.63 -14.19 5.01
CA THR A 110 4.61 -15.50 5.67
C THR A 110 3.24 -16.19 5.53
N LEU A 111 2.15 -15.45 5.72
CA LEU A 111 0.79 -15.96 5.55
C LEU A 111 0.54 -16.42 4.11
N LEU A 112 1.01 -15.66 3.12
CA LEU A 112 0.84 -16.03 1.72
C LEU A 112 1.60 -17.30 1.37
N ARG A 113 2.81 -17.48 1.89
CA ARG A 113 3.61 -18.70 1.67
C ARG A 113 2.98 -19.96 2.26
N THR A 114 2.29 -19.84 3.38
CA THR A 114 1.62 -20.99 4.01
C THR A 114 0.35 -21.41 3.27
N VAL A 115 -0.28 -20.49 2.55
CA VAL A 115 -1.52 -20.76 1.79
C VAL A 115 -1.21 -21.32 0.38
N GLU A 116 -0.08 -20.89 -0.20
CA GLU A 116 0.35 -21.33 -1.54
C GLU A 116 1.71 -22.01 -1.41
N GLU A 117 1.73 -23.34 -1.29
CA GLU A 117 2.96 -24.16 -1.19
C GLU A 117 3.95 -23.97 -2.35
N THR A 118 3.60 -23.19 -3.38
CA THR A 118 4.39 -23.01 -4.60
C THR A 118 4.80 -21.57 -4.90
N ALA A 119 4.31 -20.58 -4.18
CA ALA A 119 4.63 -19.19 -4.48
C ALA A 119 5.99 -18.77 -3.89
N GLN A 120 6.97 -18.53 -4.75
CA GLN A 120 8.21 -17.86 -4.37
C GLN A 120 7.95 -16.36 -4.18
N ILE A 121 7.39 -15.99 -3.04
CA ILE A 121 7.19 -14.58 -2.69
C ILE A 121 8.48 -14.07 -2.04
N PRO A 122 9.16 -13.10 -2.64
CA PRO A 122 10.32 -12.49 -2.01
C PRO A 122 9.91 -11.76 -0.74
N ILE A 123 10.66 -11.94 0.34
CA ILE A 123 10.51 -11.18 1.58
C ILE A 123 11.50 -10.04 1.53
N SER A 124 11.00 -8.82 1.66
CA SER A 124 11.78 -7.62 1.92
C SER A 124 11.36 -7.07 3.29
N LEU A 125 12.33 -6.68 4.08
CA LEU A 125 12.14 -5.90 5.31
C LEU A 125 12.59 -4.48 4.99
N GLU A 126 11.72 -3.51 5.23
CA GLU A 126 12.04 -2.08 5.25
C GLU A 126 12.09 -1.53 6.66
#